data_a08b2bdfed2b655e1054fe899218fabe
#
_entry.id   a08b2bdfed2b655e1054fe899218fabe
#
_cell.length_a   1.000
_cell.length_b   1.000
_cell.length_c   1.000
_cell.angle_alpha   90.00
_cell.angle_beta   90.00
_cell.angle_gamma   90.00
#
_symmetry.space_group_name_H-M   'P 1'
#
loop_
_entity.id
_entity.type
_entity.pdbx_description
1 polymer ?
#
loop_
_entity_poly.entity_id
_entity_poly.type
_entity_poly.pdbx_seq_one_letter_code
_entity_poly.pdbx_strand_id
1 'polypeptide(L)'
;MKKILLCLVLIIGLLTIYGCGNNKVSEKDKSIVISNVDKDTRWEAITNYDITLEFENDKCISENFRLEFLKESNAIIFGMDMEGKTYIEDYKQEGNVVTYKRTGTNNEFYDKTFDEAYDSAKMLYSNATITKK
;
A
#
# COMPACT_ATOMS: atom_id res chain seq x y z
N MET A 1 -18.47 19.52 -47.32
CA MET A 1 -18.63 18.55 -46.24
C MET A 1 -17.31 17.93 -45.76
N LYS A 2 -16.41 17.51 -46.64
CA LYS A 2 -15.10 16.92 -46.22
C LYS A 2 -14.20 17.87 -45.41
N LYS A 3 -14.24 19.17 -45.66
CA LYS A 3 -13.43 20.17 -44.92
C LYS A 3 -13.95 20.44 -43.51
N ILE A 4 -15.24 20.33 -43.25
CA ILE A 4 -15.85 20.52 -41.95
C ILE A 4 -15.54 19.32 -41.05
N LEU A 5 -15.53 18.11 -41.62
CA LEU A 5 -15.21 16.89 -40.89
C LEU A 5 -13.75 16.87 -40.40
N LEU A 6 -12.83 17.40 -41.24
CA LEU A 6 -11.41 17.49 -40.88
C LEU A 6 -11.15 18.47 -39.72
N CYS A 7 -11.88 19.61 -39.72
CA CYS A 7 -11.80 20.56 -38.60
C CYS A 7 -12.34 19.98 -37.31
N LEU A 8 -13.41 19.17 -37.36
CA LEU A 8 -14.03 18.55 -36.18
C LEU A 8 -13.10 17.49 -35.57
N VAL A 9 -12.42 16.70 -36.37
CA VAL A 9 -11.43 15.72 -35.90
C VAL A 9 -10.19 16.40 -35.29
N LEU A 10 -9.76 17.53 -35.85
CA LEU A 10 -8.67 18.33 -35.27
C LEU A 10 -9.04 18.96 -33.93
N ILE A 11 -10.29 19.41 -33.77
CA ILE A 11 -10.77 20.00 -32.50
C ILE A 11 -10.86 18.90 -31.40
N ILE A 12 -11.32 17.70 -31.75
CA ILE A 12 -11.39 16.57 -30.80
C ILE A 12 -9.99 16.10 -30.44
N GLY A 13 -9.06 16.06 -31.41
CA GLY A 13 -7.67 15.72 -31.14
C GLY A 13 -6.95 16.74 -30.24
N LEU A 14 -7.24 18.03 -30.39
CA LEU A 14 -6.70 19.08 -29.54
C LEU A 14 -7.24 19.03 -28.12
N LEU A 15 -8.52 18.69 -27.92
CA LEU A 15 -9.13 18.54 -26.60
C LEU A 15 -8.55 17.34 -25.82
N THR A 16 -8.19 16.25 -26.50
CA THR A 16 -7.54 15.09 -25.86
C THR A 16 -6.10 15.38 -25.44
N ILE A 17 -5.37 16.22 -26.20
CA ILE A 17 -3.99 16.61 -25.84
C ILE A 17 -3.98 17.56 -24.64
N TYR A 18 -4.96 18.48 -24.54
CA TYR A 18 -5.08 19.36 -23.36
C TYR A 18 -5.53 18.62 -22.10
N GLY A 19 -6.25 17.50 -22.20
CA GLY A 19 -6.63 16.63 -21.09
C GLY A 19 -5.47 15.81 -20.49
N CYS A 20 -4.42 15.53 -21.28
CA CYS A 20 -3.23 14.81 -20.82
C CYS A 20 -2.17 15.71 -20.16
N GLY A 21 -2.29 17.04 -20.23
CA GLY A 21 -1.31 17.99 -19.71
C GLY A 21 -1.44 18.32 -18.21
N ASN A 22 -2.53 17.95 -17.58
CA ASN A 22 -2.67 18.02 -16.13
C ASN A 22 -2.19 16.70 -15.55
N ASN A 23 -0.88 16.60 -15.27
CA ASN A 23 -0.30 15.67 -14.33
C ASN A 23 -0.83 15.98 -12.90
N LYS A 24 -2.13 15.84 -12.69
CA LYS A 24 -2.61 15.45 -11.38
C LYS A 24 -2.18 14.01 -11.24
N VAL A 25 -1.03 13.79 -10.59
CA VAL A 25 -0.73 12.52 -9.95
C VAL A 25 -2.04 12.14 -9.26
N SER A 26 -2.70 11.09 -9.70
CA SER A 26 -3.96 10.71 -9.09
C SER A 26 -3.64 10.47 -7.64
N GLU A 27 -4.41 11.03 -6.71
CA GLU A 27 -4.18 10.86 -5.26
C GLU A 27 -4.18 9.37 -4.84
N LYS A 28 -4.60 8.48 -5.72
CA LYS A 28 -4.54 7.02 -5.59
C LYS A 28 -3.13 6.43 -5.68
N ASP A 29 -2.15 7.18 -6.15
CA ASP A 29 -0.79 6.66 -6.38
C ASP A 29 0.17 6.99 -5.23
N LYS A 30 -0.28 7.70 -4.20
CA LYS A 30 0.54 7.98 -3.03
C LYS A 30 0.57 6.77 -2.09
N SER A 31 1.75 6.37 -1.67
CA SER A 31 1.94 5.36 -0.64
C SER A 31 3.12 5.68 0.26
N ILE A 32 3.11 5.12 1.47
CA ILE A 32 4.25 5.13 2.38
C ILE A 32 4.70 3.67 2.54
N VAL A 33 5.96 3.41 2.29
CA VAL A 33 6.56 2.09 2.50
C VAL A 33 7.44 2.14 3.74
N ILE A 34 7.15 1.26 4.68
CA ILE A 34 7.91 1.05 5.92
C ILE A 34 8.61 -0.29 5.76
N SER A 35 9.93 -0.26 5.55
CA SER A 35 10.74 -1.44 5.29
C SER A 35 11.65 -1.76 6.46
N ASN A 36 12.03 -3.02 6.62
CA ASN A 36 12.88 -3.50 7.70
C ASN A 36 12.28 -3.21 9.08
N VAL A 37 10.98 -3.46 9.23
CA VAL A 37 10.29 -3.33 10.52
C VAL A 37 10.93 -4.28 11.52
N ASP A 38 11.14 -3.81 12.75
CA ASP A 38 11.65 -4.64 13.84
C ASP A 38 10.74 -5.85 14.08
N LYS A 39 11.35 -7.02 14.16
CA LYS A 39 10.65 -8.27 14.35
C LYS A 39 10.14 -8.37 15.78
N ASP A 40 8.89 -8.79 15.94
CA ASP A 40 8.42 -9.27 17.23
C ASP A 40 9.24 -10.52 17.60
N THR A 41 9.79 -10.55 18.81
CA THR A 41 10.60 -11.66 19.33
C THR A 41 9.91 -13.01 19.26
N ARG A 42 8.58 -13.05 19.16
CA ARG A 42 7.79 -14.26 18.95
C ARG A 42 7.96 -14.85 17.54
N TRP A 43 8.47 -14.07 16.59
CA TRP A 43 8.58 -14.45 15.18
C TRP A 43 10.00 -14.29 14.65
N GLU A 44 10.97 -14.82 15.36
CA GLU A 44 12.40 -14.77 14.99
C GLU A 44 12.70 -15.30 13.58
N ALA A 45 11.82 -16.16 13.05
CA ALA A 45 11.95 -16.71 11.71
C ALA A 45 11.59 -15.74 10.57
N ILE A 46 11.08 -14.53 10.87
CA ILE A 46 10.84 -13.49 9.86
C ILE A 46 12.18 -12.91 9.42
N THR A 47 12.46 -12.98 8.12
CA THR A 47 13.71 -12.46 7.51
C THR A 47 13.50 -11.06 6.92
N ASN A 48 12.27 -10.75 6.46
CA ASN A 48 11.91 -9.43 5.95
C ASN A 48 10.49 -9.07 6.39
N TYR A 49 10.28 -7.84 6.82
CA TYR A 49 8.98 -7.34 7.26
C TYR A 49 8.77 -5.93 6.73
N ASP A 50 7.83 -5.79 5.82
CA ASP A 50 7.46 -4.53 5.19
C ASP A 50 5.97 -4.24 5.37
N ILE A 51 5.64 -2.95 5.52
CA ILE A 51 4.27 -2.45 5.58
C ILE A 51 4.13 -1.36 4.51
N THR A 52 3.08 -1.44 3.70
CA THR A 52 2.73 -0.39 2.75
C THR A 52 1.40 0.24 3.15
N LEU A 53 1.42 1.55 3.37
CA LEU A 53 0.22 2.34 3.63
C LEU A 53 -0.33 2.87 2.31
N GLU A 54 -1.61 2.67 2.06
CA GLU A 54 -2.32 3.18 0.88
C GLU A 54 -3.28 4.31 1.27
N PHE A 55 -3.42 5.27 0.37
CA PHE A 55 -4.20 6.49 0.61
C PHE A 55 -5.26 6.69 -0.48
N GLU A 56 -6.41 7.20 -0.08
CA GLU A 56 -7.46 7.69 -0.94
C GLU A 56 -8.00 9.01 -0.38
N ASN A 57 -8.11 10.06 -1.22
CA ASN A 57 -8.52 11.40 -0.80
C ASN A 57 -7.70 11.91 0.41
N ASP A 58 -6.38 11.73 0.36
CA ASP A 58 -5.41 12.07 1.41
C ASP A 58 -5.70 11.43 2.78
N LYS A 59 -6.38 10.29 2.79
CA LYS A 59 -6.66 9.51 3.99
C LYS A 59 -6.11 8.09 3.86
N CYS A 60 -5.44 7.61 4.91
CA CYS A 60 -4.96 6.24 4.94
C CYS A 60 -6.14 5.26 5.01
N ILE A 61 -6.23 4.39 4.01
CA ILE A 61 -7.32 3.42 3.87
C ILE A 61 -6.92 2.00 4.21
N SER A 62 -5.64 1.65 4.06
CA SER A 62 -5.15 0.30 4.36
C SER A 62 -3.68 0.25 4.78
N GLU A 63 -3.36 -0.73 5.60
CA GLU A 63 -2.01 -1.23 5.85
C GLU A 63 -1.87 -2.58 5.16
N ASN A 64 -0.93 -2.70 4.24
CA ASN A 64 -0.63 -3.93 3.55
C ASN A 64 0.69 -4.50 4.10
N PHE A 65 0.61 -5.69 4.66
CA PHE A 65 1.73 -6.39 5.31
C PHE A 65 2.35 -7.39 4.35
N ARG A 66 3.67 -7.43 4.29
CA ARG A 66 4.44 -8.46 3.60
C ARG A 66 5.53 -8.96 4.53
N LEU A 67 5.45 -10.24 4.88
CA LEU A 67 6.41 -10.92 5.72
C LEU A 67 7.07 -12.04 4.91
N GLU A 68 8.39 -12.12 4.99
CA GLU A 68 9.16 -13.22 4.44
C GLU A 68 9.79 -14.02 5.58
N PHE A 69 9.60 -15.32 5.56
CA PHE A 69 10.08 -16.24 6.59
C PHE A 69 11.32 -16.98 6.12
N LEU A 70 12.12 -17.45 7.05
CA LEU A 70 13.31 -18.25 6.77
C LEU A 70 12.95 -19.55 6.03
N LYS A 71 11.79 -20.15 6.36
CA LYS A 71 11.28 -21.40 5.77
C LYS A 71 9.76 -21.30 5.55
N GLU A 72 9.27 -22.02 4.56
CA GLU A 72 7.82 -22.16 4.30
C GLU A 72 7.05 -22.68 5.52
N SER A 73 7.62 -23.64 6.26
CA SER A 73 7.00 -24.16 7.49
C SER A 73 6.73 -23.10 8.53
N ASN A 74 7.57 -22.06 8.62
CA ASN A 74 7.35 -20.94 9.53
C ASN A 74 6.17 -20.06 9.05
N ALA A 75 6.03 -19.85 7.74
CA ALA A 75 4.89 -19.14 7.14
C ALA A 75 3.58 -19.89 7.39
N ILE A 76 3.59 -21.22 7.30
CA ILE A 76 2.41 -22.07 7.59
C ILE A 76 1.99 -21.93 9.06
N ILE A 77 2.93 -21.99 10.00
CA ILE A 77 2.66 -21.82 11.44
C ILE A 77 2.10 -20.42 11.71
N PHE A 78 2.65 -19.38 11.09
CA PHE A 78 2.11 -18.04 11.18
C PHE A 78 0.66 -17.96 10.67
N GLY A 79 0.36 -18.62 9.54
CA GLY A 79 -0.99 -18.68 8.98
C GLY A 79 -1.99 -19.33 9.94
N MET A 80 -1.60 -20.40 10.62
CA MET A 80 -2.42 -21.06 11.64
C MET A 80 -2.74 -20.11 12.82
N ASP A 81 -1.77 -19.28 13.24
CA ASP A 81 -1.99 -18.28 14.29
C ASP A 81 -2.89 -17.13 13.82
N MET A 82 -2.90 -16.83 12.51
CA MET A 82 -3.73 -15.78 11.92
C MET A 82 -5.16 -16.25 11.60
N GLU A 83 -5.40 -17.56 11.56
CA GLU A 83 -6.71 -18.12 11.25
C GLU A 83 -7.78 -17.65 12.24
N GLY A 84 -8.92 -17.19 11.73
CA GLY A 84 -10.05 -16.70 12.53
C GLY A 84 -9.88 -15.30 13.12
N LYS A 85 -8.76 -14.60 12.87
CA LYS A 85 -8.58 -13.22 13.31
C LYS A 85 -9.36 -12.27 12.39
N THR A 86 -10.34 -11.57 12.96
CA THR A 86 -11.27 -10.70 12.22
C THR A 86 -10.67 -9.36 11.79
N TYR A 87 -9.49 -9.02 12.30
CA TYR A 87 -8.82 -7.74 12.00
C TYR A 87 -7.88 -7.80 10.80
N ILE A 88 -7.75 -8.97 10.15
CA ILE A 88 -6.96 -9.17 8.93
C ILE A 88 -7.86 -9.52 7.75
N GLU A 89 -7.48 -9.04 6.58
CA GLU A 89 -8.15 -9.27 5.32
C GLU A 89 -7.16 -9.70 4.24
N ASP A 90 -7.66 -10.35 3.20
CA ASP A 90 -6.89 -10.75 2.01
C ASP A 90 -5.61 -11.53 2.33
N TYR A 91 -5.68 -12.41 3.34
CA TYR A 91 -4.55 -13.26 3.71
C TYR A 91 -4.16 -14.17 2.54
N LYS A 92 -2.87 -14.18 2.19
CA LYS A 92 -2.28 -15.07 1.20
C LYS A 92 -0.93 -15.57 1.69
N GLN A 93 -0.63 -16.83 1.37
CA GLN A 93 0.68 -17.42 1.56
C GLN A 93 1.17 -18.02 0.24
N GLU A 94 2.37 -17.65 -0.17
CA GLU A 94 3.06 -18.19 -1.33
C GLU A 94 4.48 -18.61 -0.91
N GLY A 95 4.69 -19.91 -0.73
CA GLY A 95 5.94 -20.43 -0.19
C GLY A 95 6.23 -19.87 1.20
N ASN A 96 7.37 -19.22 1.37
CA ASN A 96 7.78 -18.57 2.63
C ASN A 96 7.34 -17.11 2.78
N VAL A 97 6.52 -16.60 1.86
CA VAL A 97 6.00 -15.23 1.89
C VAL A 97 4.54 -15.21 2.29
N VAL A 98 4.20 -14.35 3.23
CA VAL A 98 2.82 -14.07 3.66
C VAL A 98 2.49 -12.62 3.38
N THR A 99 1.30 -12.38 2.85
CA THR A 99 0.72 -11.05 2.70
C THR A 99 -0.67 -11.01 3.29
N TYR A 100 -1.02 -9.90 3.91
CA TYR A 100 -2.39 -9.61 4.38
C TYR A 100 -2.55 -8.09 4.52
N LYS A 101 -3.78 -7.64 4.75
CA LYS A 101 -4.04 -6.22 5.00
C LYS A 101 -4.94 -6.01 6.21
N ARG A 102 -4.90 -4.79 6.74
CA ARG A 102 -5.87 -4.25 7.70
C ARG A 102 -6.51 -3.00 7.12
N THR A 103 -7.81 -2.86 7.29
CA THR A 103 -8.60 -1.72 6.79
C THR A 103 -9.48 -1.15 7.90
N GLY A 104 -10.09 0.01 7.64
CA GLY A 104 -10.96 0.68 8.60
C GLY A 104 -10.25 0.90 9.94
N THR A 105 -10.96 0.76 11.03
CA THR A 105 -10.46 0.96 12.40
C THR A 105 -9.43 -0.09 12.85
N ASN A 106 -9.24 -1.17 12.09
CA ASN A 106 -8.19 -2.16 12.33
C ASN A 106 -6.83 -1.70 11.80
N ASN A 107 -6.82 -0.68 10.93
CA ASN A 107 -5.62 -0.02 10.42
C ASN A 107 -5.14 1.00 11.46
N GLU A 108 -3.89 0.90 11.90
CA GLU A 108 -3.28 1.79 12.91
C GLU A 108 -3.19 3.25 12.44
N PHE A 109 -3.15 3.46 11.12
CA PHE A 109 -3.09 4.78 10.49
C PHE A 109 -4.46 5.24 9.96
N TYR A 110 -5.55 4.58 10.37
CA TYR A 110 -6.89 4.89 9.88
C TYR A 110 -7.20 6.39 9.96
N ASP A 111 -7.74 6.92 8.87
CA ASP A 111 -8.16 8.32 8.71
C ASP A 111 -7.06 9.39 8.85
N LYS A 112 -5.80 8.99 9.04
CA LYS A 112 -4.66 9.93 9.03
C LYS A 112 -4.40 10.43 7.61
N THR A 113 -4.05 11.71 7.49
CA THR A 113 -3.51 12.25 6.24
C THR A 113 -2.15 11.65 5.91
N PHE A 114 -1.68 11.84 4.68
CA PHE A 114 -0.39 11.33 4.24
C PHE A 114 0.77 11.79 5.13
N ASP A 115 0.80 13.08 5.49
CA ASP A 115 1.86 13.63 6.33
C ASP A 115 1.73 13.17 7.79
N GLU A 116 0.53 13.13 8.34
CA GLU A 116 0.28 12.60 9.70
C GLU A 116 0.66 11.12 9.81
N ALA A 117 0.33 10.32 8.79
CA ALA A 117 0.71 8.90 8.75
C ALA A 117 2.23 8.73 8.64
N TYR A 118 2.89 9.55 7.83
CA TYR A 118 4.35 9.53 7.71
C TYR A 118 5.05 9.88 9.03
N ASP A 119 4.60 10.91 9.73
CA ASP A 119 5.17 11.28 11.02
C ASP A 119 4.88 10.24 12.09
N SER A 120 3.67 9.68 12.11
CA SER A 120 3.32 8.57 12.99
C SER A 120 4.17 7.33 12.73
N ALA A 121 4.41 6.99 11.46
CA ALA A 121 5.25 5.85 11.08
C ALA A 121 6.69 6.02 11.59
N LYS A 122 7.27 7.22 11.49
CA LYS A 122 8.61 7.50 12.04
C LYS A 122 8.68 7.33 13.56
N MET A 123 7.59 7.63 14.27
CA MET A 123 7.52 7.47 15.72
C MET A 123 7.36 5.99 16.11
N LEU A 124 6.46 5.26 15.42
CA LEU A 124 6.12 3.87 15.74
C LEU A 124 7.22 2.89 15.30
N TYR A 125 7.86 3.16 14.19
CA TYR A 125 8.86 2.29 13.55
C TYR A 125 10.21 2.99 13.42
N SER A 126 10.74 3.47 14.55
CA SER A 126 11.96 4.32 14.60
C SER A 126 13.21 3.69 13.98
N ASN A 127 13.28 2.35 13.95
CA ASN A 127 14.41 1.60 13.38
C ASN A 127 14.16 1.15 11.93
N ALA A 128 12.96 1.37 11.40
CA ALA A 128 12.61 1.02 10.03
C ALA A 128 13.04 2.11 9.03
N THR A 129 13.12 1.71 7.77
CA THR A 129 13.31 2.65 6.65
C THR A 129 11.94 3.09 6.12
N ILE A 130 11.63 4.39 6.16
CA ILE A 130 10.34 4.92 5.75
C ILE A 130 10.51 5.75 4.49
N THR A 131 9.81 5.37 3.42
CA THR A 131 9.89 5.98 2.10
C THR A 131 8.51 6.45 1.63
N LYS A 132 8.42 7.70 1.19
CA LYS A 132 7.26 8.25 0.46
C LYS A 132 7.37 7.86 -1.02
N LYS A 133 6.27 7.37 -1.59
CA LYS A 133 6.14 7.06 -3.03
C LYS A 133 4.98 7.81 -3.65
#